data_a616a7b4d0a3c5c0899d6aca876cadb3
#
_entry.id   a616a7b4d0a3c5c0899d6aca876cadb3
#
_cell.length_a   1.000
_cell.length_b   1.000
_cell.length_c   1.000
_cell.angle_alpha   90.00
_cell.angle_beta   90.00
_cell.angle_gamma   90.00
#
_symmetry.space_group_name_H-M   'P 1'
#
loop_
_entity.id
_entity.type
_entity.pdbx_description
1 polymer ?
#
loop_
_entity_poly.entity_id
_entity_poly.type
_entity_poly.pdbx_seq_one_letter_code
_entity_poly.pdbx_strand_id
1 'polypeptide(L)'
;MARIKGGLNAKKKHNRVLKLAKGYRGARSKQYRIAKQSVMRALASAYAGRKQAKRQFRQLWIARINAEARLNGLSYSKFMYGLKLAEVDINRKMLAEMAVNDAEGFKALADIAKSKIA
;
A
#
# COMPACT_ATOMS: atom_id res chain seq x y z
N MET A 1 46.89 -33.11 -13.79
CA MET A 1 45.45 -32.81 -13.75
C MET A 1 45.20 -31.33 -13.54
N ALA A 2 44.32 -30.74 -14.33
CA ALA A 2 43.94 -29.35 -14.12
C ALA A 2 43.06 -29.21 -12.86
N ARG A 3 43.41 -28.31 -11.99
CA ARG A 3 42.60 -28.00 -10.78
C ARG A 3 41.59 -26.93 -11.10
N ILE A 4 40.31 -27.22 -10.90
CA ILE A 4 39.24 -26.26 -11.05
C ILE A 4 38.98 -25.57 -9.72
N LYS A 5 39.19 -24.26 -9.69
CA LYS A 5 38.88 -23.43 -8.52
C LYS A 5 37.49 -22.78 -8.76
N GLY A 6 36.52 -23.04 -7.88
CA GLY A 6 35.16 -22.53 -8.00
C GLY A 6 35.00 -21.01 -7.77
N GLY A 7 36.09 -20.25 -7.68
CA GLY A 7 36.09 -18.83 -7.28
C GLY A 7 35.31 -17.93 -8.21
N LEU A 8 35.32 -18.16 -9.52
CA LEU A 8 34.58 -17.34 -10.48
C LEU A 8 33.07 -17.43 -10.28
N ASN A 9 32.54 -18.62 -10.07
CA ASN A 9 31.12 -18.84 -9.83
C ASN A 9 30.68 -18.24 -8.50
N ALA A 10 31.47 -18.46 -7.46
CA ALA A 10 31.21 -17.85 -6.15
C ALA A 10 31.21 -16.32 -6.23
N LYS A 11 32.18 -15.73 -6.91
CA LYS A 11 32.27 -14.28 -7.11
C LYS A 11 31.05 -13.72 -7.84
N LYS A 12 30.60 -14.38 -8.89
CA LYS A 12 29.39 -13.98 -9.63
C LYS A 12 28.15 -13.99 -8.71
N LYS A 13 27.98 -15.03 -7.92
CA LYS A 13 26.87 -15.15 -6.95
C LYS A 13 26.94 -14.05 -5.88
N HIS A 14 28.12 -13.80 -5.36
CA HIS A 14 28.33 -12.75 -4.35
C HIS A 14 28.06 -11.37 -4.93
N ASN A 15 28.48 -11.10 -6.16
CA ASN A 15 28.25 -9.82 -6.81
C ASN A 15 26.79 -9.52 -7.06
N ARG A 16 25.96 -10.53 -7.35
CA ARG A 16 24.51 -10.34 -7.47
C ARG A 16 23.90 -9.81 -6.20
N VAL A 17 24.25 -10.39 -5.06
CA VAL A 17 23.76 -9.96 -3.74
C VAL A 17 24.28 -8.56 -3.40
N LEU A 18 25.57 -8.31 -3.60
CA LEU A 18 26.17 -7.00 -3.33
C LEU A 18 25.59 -5.89 -4.21
N LYS A 19 25.22 -6.22 -5.44
CA LYS A 19 24.54 -5.27 -6.33
C LYS A 19 23.16 -4.85 -5.78
N LEU A 20 22.41 -5.80 -5.21
CA LEU A 20 21.13 -5.52 -4.54
C LEU A 20 21.32 -4.74 -3.24
N ALA A 21 22.49 -4.86 -2.59
CA ALA A 21 22.82 -4.20 -1.35
C ALA A 21 23.42 -2.80 -1.54
N LYS A 22 23.50 -2.29 -2.76
CA LYS A 22 24.01 -0.94 -3.02
C LYS A 22 23.22 0.11 -2.24
N GLY A 23 23.92 1.04 -1.62
CA GLY A 23 23.31 2.10 -0.82
C GLY A 23 23.09 1.72 0.64
N TYR A 24 23.34 0.48 1.04
CA TYR A 24 23.25 0.08 2.43
C TYR A 24 24.47 0.64 3.20
N ARG A 25 24.28 0.85 4.49
CA ARG A 25 25.30 1.47 5.33
C ARG A 25 26.32 0.45 5.86
N GLY A 26 27.57 0.86 5.89
CA GLY A 26 28.68 0.08 6.48
C GLY A 26 28.91 -1.24 5.76
N ALA A 27 29.15 -2.28 6.54
CA ALA A 27 29.45 -3.63 6.05
C ALA A 27 28.29 -4.28 5.29
N ARG A 28 27.07 -3.82 5.47
CA ARG A 28 25.86 -4.33 4.79
C ARG A 28 25.94 -4.15 3.28
N SER A 29 26.67 -3.15 2.79
CA SER A 29 26.86 -2.92 1.37
C SER A 29 28.12 -3.57 0.81
N LYS A 30 29.03 -4.05 1.66
CA LYS A 30 30.40 -4.46 1.24
C LYS A 30 30.72 -5.92 1.56
N GLN A 31 30.37 -6.40 2.75
CA GLN A 31 30.64 -7.77 3.17
C GLN A 31 29.49 -8.69 2.77
N TYR A 32 29.79 -9.72 1.96
CA TYR A 32 28.76 -10.62 1.42
C TYR A 32 27.87 -11.27 2.50
N ARG A 33 28.48 -11.78 3.56
CA ARG A 33 27.72 -12.48 4.62
C ARG A 33 26.64 -11.59 5.23
N ILE A 34 27.02 -10.36 5.56
CA ILE A 34 26.14 -9.36 6.16
C ILE A 34 25.17 -8.80 5.10
N ALA A 35 25.67 -8.53 3.90
CA ALA A 35 24.85 -8.06 2.78
C ALA A 35 23.75 -9.07 2.42
N LYS A 36 24.07 -10.36 2.39
CA LYS A 36 23.11 -11.43 2.11
C LYS A 36 21.94 -11.43 3.12
N GLN A 37 22.25 -11.34 4.41
CA GLN A 37 21.23 -11.27 5.45
C GLN A 37 20.33 -10.05 5.29
N SER A 38 20.94 -8.90 5.02
CA SER A 38 20.22 -7.64 4.83
C SER A 38 19.32 -7.67 3.58
N VAL A 39 19.82 -8.22 2.48
CA VAL A 39 19.06 -8.38 1.23
C VAL A 39 17.89 -9.35 1.41
N MET A 40 18.10 -10.49 2.06
CA MET A 40 17.04 -11.43 2.37
C MET A 40 15.91 -10.78 3.17
N ARG A 41 16.28 -10.01 4.20
CA ARG A 41 15.33 -9.27 5.02
C ARG A 41 14.58 -8.20 4.21
N ALA A 42 15.31 -7.48 3.34
CA ALA A 42 14.73 -6.46 2.46
C ALA A 42 13.69 -7.05 1.51
N LEU A 43 14.01 -8.18 0.88
CA LEU A 43 13.09 -8.86 -0.03
C LEU A 43 11.86 -9.40 0.68
N ALA A 44 12.01 -9.98 1.87
CA ALA A 44 10.90 -10.46 2.69
C ALA A 44 9.99 -9.30 3.12
N SER A 45 10.58 -8.17 3.56
CA SER A 45 9.84 -6.97 3.93
C SER A 45 9.12 -6.34 2.73
N ALA A 46 9.74 -6.36 1.56
CA ALA A 46 9.12 -5.87 0.32
C ALA A 46 7.90 -6.71 -0.06
N TYR A 47 7.99 -8.02 0.07
CA TYR A 47 6.84 -8.91 -0.17
C TYR A 47 5.69 -8.62 0.79
N ALA A 48 5.98 -8.53 2.08
CA ALA A 48 4.98 -8.18 3.09
C ALA A 48 4.39 -6.78 2.84
N GLY A 49 5.23 -5.80 2.50
CA GLY A 49 4.82 -4.44 2.20
C GLY A 49 3.87 -4.35 1.00
N ARG A 50 4.15 -5.10 -0.07
CA ARG A 50 3.26 -5.15 -1.23
C ARG A 50 1.89 -5.77 -0.88
N LYS A 51 1.86 -6.76 0.00
CA LYS A 51 0.60 -7.34 0.50
C LYS A 51 -0.17 -6.35 1.39
N GLN A 52 0.54 -5.57 2.17
CA GLN A 52 -0.06 -4.56 3.05
C GLN A 52 -0.52 -3.31 2.30
N ALA A 53 0.02 -3.03 1.12
CA ALA A 53 -0.30 -1.83 0.35
C ALA A 53 -1.81 -1.67 0.12
N LYS A 54 -2.51 -2.76 -0.20
CA LYS A 54 -3.96 -2.75 -0.38
C LYS A 54 -4.69 -2.25 0.87
N ARG A 55 -4.28 -2.74 2.04
CA ARG A 55 -4.88 -2.37 3.32
C ARG A 55 -4.61 -0.91 3.66
N GLN A 56 -3.40 -0.45 3.41
CA GLN A 56 -2.99 0.93 3.67
C GLN A 56 -3.75 1.91 2.79
N PHE A 57 -3.88 1.64 1.50
CA PHE A 57 -4.68 2.47 0.60
C PHE A 57 -6.15 2.47 1.00
N ARG A 58 -6.70 1.33 1.36
CA ARG A 58 -8.09 1.26 1.83
C ARG A 58 -8.31 2.08 3.10
N GLN A 59 -7.37 2.03 4.05
CA GLN A 59 -7.44 2.88 5.25
C GLN A 59 -7.42 4.36 4.91
N LEU A 60 -6.58 4.77 3.97
CA LEU A 60 -6.52 6.15 3.50
C LEU A 60 -7.84 6.59 2.86
N TRP A 61 -8.41 5.76 1.99
CA TRP A 61 -9.71 6.06 1.38
C TRP A 61 -10.83 6.18 2.41
N ILE A 62 -10.87 5.28 3.38
CA ILE A 62 -11.85 5.32 4.47
C ILE A 62 -11.70 6.60 5.28
N ALA A 63 -10.47 7.01 5.59
CA ALA A 63 -10.22 8.25 6.33
C ALA A 63 -10.73 9.47 5.57
N ARG A 64 -10.46 9.54 4.27
CA ARG A 64 -10.94 10.65 3.40
C ARG A 64 -12.46 10.68 3.29
N ILE A 65 -13.07 9.52 3.06
CA ILE A 65 -14.54 9.39 2.98
C ILE A 65 -15.18 9.81 4.31
N ASN A 66 -14.62 9.33 5.42
CA ASN A 66 -15.15 9.66 6.76
C ASN A 66 -15.08 11.15 7.07
N ALA A 67 -13.96 11.79 6.71
CA ALA A 67 -13.79 13.23 6.90
C ALA A 67 -14.88 14.03 6.16
N GLU A 68 -15.09 13.74 4.90
CA GLU A 68 -16.09 14.44 4.09
C GLU A 68 -17.52 14.07 4.51
N ALA A 69 -17.77 12.82 4.86
CA ALA A 69 -19.07 12.38 5.37
C ALA A 69 -19.45 13.13 6.65
N ARG A 70 -18.50 13.35 7.55
CA ARG A 70 -18.73 14.12 8.79
C ARG A 70 -19.05 15.58 8.52
N LEU A 71 -18.41 16.19 7.52
CA LEU A 71 -18.75 17.55 7.09
C LEU A 71 -20.20 17.64 6.59
N ASN A 72 -20.72 16.56 6.04
CA ASN A 72 -22.11 16.45 5.60
C ASN A 72 -23.06 15.89 6.68
N GLY A 73 -22.59 15.74 7.92
CA GLY A 73 -23.41 15.32 9.07
C GLY A 73 -23.61 13.82 9.21
N LEU A 74 -22.83 12.99 8.52
CA LEU A 74 -22.89 11.53 8.60
C LEU A 74 -21.60 10.94 9.12
N SER A 75 -21.69 9.80 9.84
CA SER A 75 -20.53 8.96 10.09
C SER A 75 -20.25 8.09 8.88
N TYR A 76 -19.01 7.59 8.77
CA TYR A 76 -18.63 6.68 7.69
C TYR A 76 -19.58 5.48 7.56
N SER A 77 -19.91 4.85 8.70
CA SER A 77 -20.78 3.66 8.71
C SER A 77 -22.18 3.98 8.20
N LYS A 78 -22.76 5.09 8.63
CA LYS A 78 -24.07 5.53 8.18
C LYS A 78 -24.06 5.90 6.70
N PHE A 79 -23.02 6.59 6.25
CA PHE A 79 -22.87 6.96 4.84
C PHE A 79 -22.81 5.71 3.94
N MET A 80 -21.95 4.74 4.29
CA MET A 80 -21.84 3.50 3.51
C MET A 80 -23.12 2.67 3.55
N TYR A 81 -23.77 2.62 4.70
CA TYR A 81 -25.04 1.92 4.84
C TYR A 81 -26.15 2.57 3.97
N GLY A 82 -26.22 3.89 4.00
CA GLY A 82 -27.17 4.63 3.17
C GLY A 82 -26.96 4.43 1.68
N LEU A 83 -25.71 4.42 1.22
CA LEU A 83 -25.38 4.11 -0.18
C LEU A 83 -25.77 2.68 -0.55
N LYS A 84 -25.57 1.74 0.36
CA LYS A 84 -25.98 0.34 0.15
C LYS A 84 -27.51 0.22 0.02
N LEU A 85 -28.26 0.91 0.85
CA LEU A 85 -29.73 0.94 0.76
C LEU A 85 -30.23 1.61 -0.54
N ALA A 86 -29.46 2.58 -1.04
CA ALA A 86 -29.75 3.27 -2.30
C ALA A 86 -29.31 2.48 -3.53
N GLU A 87 -28.73 1.29 -3.33
CA GLU A 87 -28.17 0.45 -4.40
C GLU A 87 -27.11 1.18 -5.24
N VAL A 88 -26.37 2.12 -4.64
CA VAL A 88 -25.26 2.84 -5.28
C VAL A 88 -23.99 2.02 -5.12
N ASP A 89 -23.48 1.47 -6.22
CA ASP A 89 -22.28 0.65 -6.24
C ASP A 89 -21.08 1.46 -6.74
N ILE A 90 -20.49 2.23 -5.84
CA ILE A 90 -19.26 2.99 -6.09
C ILE A 90 -18.20 2.50 -5.13
N ASN A 91 -17.00 2.16 -5.66
CA ASN A 91 -15.92 1.68 -4.81
C ASN A 91 -15.32 2.81 -3.95
N ARG A 92 -14.62 2.41 -2.89
CA ARG A 92 -14.05 3.37 -1.93
C ARG A 92 -12.99 4.28 -2.53
N LYS A 93 -12.26 3.83 -3.52
CA LYS A 93 -11.27 4.64 -4.23
C LYS A 93 -11.92 5.83 -4.91
N MET A 94 -12.99 5.59 -5.64
CA MET A 94 -13.75 6.64 -6.34
C MET A 94 -14.42 7.60 -5.35
N LEU A 95 -15.00 7.07 -4.27
CA LEU A 95 -15.60 7.89 -3.22
C LEU A 95 -14.56 8.78 -2.54
N ALA A 96 -13.37 8.26 -2.28
CA ALA A 96 -12.29 9.04 -1.68
C ALA A 96 -11.78 10.14 -2.62
N GLU A 97 -11.72 9.86 -3.92
CA GLU A 97 -11.37 10.86 -4.92
C GLU A 97 -12.42 11.98 -4.99
N MET A 98 -13.69 11.62 -5.01
CA MET A 98 -14.79 12.60 -4.94
C MET A 98 -14.74 13.45 -3.67
N ALA A 99 -14.41 12.83 -2.55
CA ALA A 99 -14.29 13.54 -1.27
C ALA A 99 -13.24 14.65 -1.30
N VAL A 100 -12.19 14.48 -2.08
CA VAL A 100 -11.09 15.46 -2.19
C VAL A 100 -11.32 16.45 -3.34
N ASN A 101 -11.75 15.97 -4.50
CA ASN A 101 -11.77 16.76 -5.74
C ASN A 101 -13.17 17.22 -6.16
N ASP A 102 -14.23 16.56 -5.68
CA ASP A 102 -15.62 16.83 -6.06
C ASP A 102 -16.53 16.83 -4.84
N ALA A 103 -16.45 17.86 -4.03
CA ALA A 103 -17.26 17.99 -2.82
C ALA A 103 -18.76 18.06 -3.11
N GLU A 104 -19.16 18.67 -4.23
CA GLU A 104 -20.57 18.79 -4.61
C GLU A 104 -21.18 17.44 -4.99
N GLY A 105 -20.46 16.64 -5.78
CA GLY A 105 -20.86 15.27 -6.11
C GLY A 105 -20.93 14.38 -4.89
N PHE A 106 -19.99 14.51 -3.96
CA PHE A 106 -20.00 13.78 -2.69
C PHE A 106 -21.20 14.19 -1.82
N LYS A 107 -21.50 15.48 -1.76
CA LYS A 107 -22.66 15.99 -1.03
C LYS A 107 -23.97 15.41 -1.58
N ALA A 108 -24.10 15.33 -2.89
CA ALA A 108 -25.27 14.71 -3.53
C ALA A 108 -25.43 13.25 -3.09
N LEU A 109 -24.33 12.49 -3.04
CA LEU A 109 -24.33 11.11 -2.53
C LEU A 109 -24.70 11.06 -1.04
N ALA A 110 -24.20 11.98 -0.25
CA ALA A 110 -24.52 12.07 1.18
C ALA A 110 -26.01 12.36 1.40
N ASP A 111 -26.60 13.22 0.59
CA ASP A 111 -28.03 13.52 0.65
C ASP A 111 -28.88 12.29 0.27
N ILE A 112 -28.50 11.55 -0.75
CA ILE A 112 -29.13 10.28 -1.10
C ILE A 112 -29.04 9.30 0.07
N ALA A 113 -27.86 9.15 0.68
CA ALA A 113 -27.67 8.28 1.84
C ALA A 113 -28.55 8.69 3.02
N LYS A 114 -28.65 9.98 3.32
CA LYS A 114 -29.54 10.50 4.38
C LYS A 114 -31.00 10.18 4.12
N SER A 115 -31.45 10.34 2.89
CA SER A 115 -32.85 10.06 2.52
C SER A 115 -33.23 8.61 2.70
N LYS A 116 -32.29 7.70 2.52
CA LYS A 116 -32.52 6.25 2.67
C LYS A 116 -32.44 5.76 4.11
N ILE A 117 -31.66 6.44 4.94
CA ILE A 117 -31.53 6.09 6.37
C ILE A 117 -32.69 6.64 7.21
N ALA A 118 -33.20 7.75 6.81
CA ALA A 118 -34.31 8.42 7.50
C ALA A 118 -35.63 7.63 7.46
#